data_d1011dd894aa7377423469874b8b1023
#
_entry.id   d1011dd894aa7377423469874b8b1023
#
_cell.length_a   1.000
_cell.length_b   1.000
_cell.length_c   1.000
_cell.angle_alpha   90.00
_cell.angle_beta   90.00
_cell.angle_gamma   90.00
#
_symmetry.space_group_name_H-M   'P 1'
#
loop_
_entity.id
_entity.type
_entity.pdbx_description
1 polymer ?
#
loop_
_entity_poly.entity_id
_entity_poly.type
_entity_poly.pdbx_seq_one_letter_code
_entity_poly.pdbx_strand_id
1 'polypeptide(L)'
;MPLTNRQNEDLLQEIAGQLADLNKASQKEQKILPKPQSVVGILDEIKAILYPEYFAFCSEAKDQVCYLERLGILYWKLIRLIHSLDNNNCQSECQEIPKCSEIEKSRAKAYEIINELPKIKGLLAQDVEAAYRGDPAAKSLDEIILAYPGFYAIFTYRVAHEFQKRNLELFARVMSEEAH
;
A
#
# COMPACT_ATOMS: atom_id res chain seq x y z
N MET A 1 23.11 27.10 -31.03
CA MET A 1 23.15 28.16 -30.01
C MET A 1 22.29 27.69 -28.84
N PRO A 2 22.76 27.73 -27.61
CA PRO A 2 21.88 27.46 -26.46
C PRO A 2 20.82 28.54 -26.37
N LEU A 3 19.59 28.16 -26.09
CA LEU A 3 18.45 29.06 -25.88
C LEU A 3 18.74 30.00 -24.72
N THR A 4 18.28 31.25 -24.81
CA THR A 4 18.34 32.18 -23.68
C THR A 4 17.39 31.73 -22.56
N ASN A 5 17.64 32.15 -21.32
CA ASN A 5 16.75 31.81 -20.18
C ASN A 5 15.27 32.15 -20.47
N ARG A 6 15.01 33.27 -21.10
CA ARG A 6 13.64 33.70 -21.44
C ARG A 6 12.97 32.78 -22.48
N GLN A 7 13.72 32.31 -23.49
CA GLN A 7 13.21 31.33 -24.46
C GLN A 7 12.91 29.97 -23.83
N ASN A 8 13.68 29.58 -22.82
CA ASN A 8 13.42 28.35 -22.06
C ASN A 8 12.14 28.49 -21.19
N GLU A 9 11.91 29.65 -20.59
CA GLU A 9 10.70 29.92 -19.80
C GLU A 9 9.45 29.91 -20.67
N ASP A 10 9.50 30.58 -21.85
CA ASP A 10 8.39 30.59 -22.80
C ASP A 10 8.05 29.18 -23.30
N LEU A 11 9.06 28.37 -23.61
CA LEU A 11 8.89 26.97 -24.02
C LEU A 11 8.28 26.12 -22.90
N LEU A 12 8.72 26.28 -21.67
CA LEU A 12 8.17 25.55 -20.52
C LEU A 12 6.71 25.94 -20.26
N GLN A 13 6.34 27.21 -20.43
CA GLN A 13 4.95 27.66 -20.32
C GLN A 13 4.06 27.06 -21.42
N GLU A 14 4.54 27.00 -22.64
CA GLU A 14 3.82 26.39 -23.75
C GLU A 14 3.59 24.88 -23.50
N ILE A 15 4.63 24.14 -23.11
CA ILE A 15 4.54 22.71 -22.76
C ILE A 15 3.58 22.49 -21.59
N ALA A 16 3.65 23.33 -20.57
CA ALA A 16 2.74 23.24 -19.43
C ALA A 16 1.28 23.46 -19.84
N GLY A 17 1.02 24.40 -20.75
CA GLY A 17 -0.30 24.64 -21.31
C GLY A 17 -0.82 23.41 -22.08
N GLN A 18 0.00 22.85 -22.99
CA GLN A 18 -0.35 21.66 -23.75
C GLN A 18 -0.65 20.46 -22.83
N LEU A 19 0.17 20.23 -21.79
CA LEU A 19 -0.06 19.16 -20.81
C LEU A 19 -1.35 19.36 -20.01
N ALA A 20 -1.66 20.60 -19.61
CA ALA A 20 -2.88 20.92 -18.91
C ALA A 20 -4.13 20.66 -19.76
N ASP A 21 -4.09 21.01 -21.05
CA ASP A 21 -5.21 20.78 -21.97
C ASP A 21 -5.41 19.28 -22.29
N LEU A 22 -4.33 18.54 -22.48
CA LEU A 22 -4.39 17.08 -22.63
C LEU A 22 -4.98 16.41 -21.39
N ASN A 23 -4.60 16.85 -20.20
CA ASN A 23 -5.15 16.34 -18.95
C ASN A 23 -6.65 16.67 -18.80
N LYS A 24 -7.09 17.88 -19.17
CA LYS A 24 -8.53 18.23 -19.18
C LYS A 24 -9.33 17.37 -20.15
N ALA A 25 -8.78 17.05 -21.32
CA ALA A 25 -9.43 16.20 -22.31
C ALA A 25 -9.60 14.76 -21.83
N SER A 26 -8.65 14.24 -21.04
CA SER A 26 -8.70 12.90 -20.47
C SER A 26 -9.57 12.78 -19.22
N GLN A 27 -9.98 13.90 -18.61
CA GLN A 27 -10.75 13.92 -17.35
C GLN A 27 -12.26 13.61 -17.52
N LYS A 28 -12.78 13.39 -18.71
CA LYS A 28 -14.23 13.22 -18.94
C LYS A 28 -14.89 12.03 -18.23
N GLU A 29 -14.13 11.08 -17.67
CA GLU A 29 -14.64 9.93 -16.90
C GLU A 29 -13.66 9.43 -15.82
N GLN A 30 -12.89 10.30 -15.17
CA GLN A 30 -11.92 9.82 -14.20
C GLN A 30 -12.60 9.35 -12.92
N LYS A 31 -12.60 8.02 -12.72
CA LYS A 31 -12.71 7.41 -11.39
C LYS A 31 -11.61 8.00 -10.50
N ILE A 32 -11.97 8.45 -9.31
CA ILE A 32 -10.98 8.85 -8.31
C ILE A 32 -10.27 7.57 -7.87
N LEU A 33 -9.11 7.31 -8.48
CA LEU A 33 -8.28 6.16 -8.13
C LEU A 33 -7.33 6.54 -6.99
N PRO A 34 -7.08 5.63 -6.06
CA PRO A 34 -6.11 5.88 -5.01
C PRO A 34 -4.70 6.02 -5.61
N LYS A 35 -3.93 6.91 -5.03
CA LYS A 35 -2.52 7.07 -5.44
C LYS A 35 -1.75 5.78 -5.15
N PRO A 36 -0.86 5.30 -6.05
CA PRO A 36 -0.06 4.12 -5.81
C PRO A 36 0.68 4.14 -4.46
N GLN A 37 1.21 5.30 -4.07
CA GLN A 37 1.90 5.50 -2.79
C GLN A 37 1.01 5.21 -1.56
N SER A 38 -0.31 5.42 -1.68
CA SER A 38 -1.24 5.08 -0.60
C SER A 38 -1.40 3.57 -0.45
N VAL A 39 -1.30 2.83 -1.55
CA VAL A 39 -1.35 1.35 -1.56
C VAL A 39 -0.04 0.78 -0.99
N VAL A 40 1.10 1.33 -1.42
CA VAL A 40 2.44 0.97 -0.90
C VAL A 40 2.52 1.25 0.60
N GLY A 41 1.99 2.39 1.06
CA GLY A 41 1.93 2.71 2.48
C GLY A 41 1.14 1.72 3.33
N ILE A 42 0.22 0.93 2.75
CA ILE A 42 -0.44 -0.19 3.44
C ILE A 42 0.53 -1.36 3.63
N LEU A 43 1.35 -1.67 2.62
CA LEU A 43 2.39 -2.71 2.75
C LEU A 43 3.38 -2.37 3.87
N ASP A 44 3.82 -1.12 3.95
CA ASP A 44 4.74 -0.67 5.00
C ASP A 44 4.12 -0.76 6.39
N GLU A 45 2.85 -0.38 6.56
CA GLU A 45 2.16 -0.55 7.84
C GLU A 45 2.01 -2.03 8.23
N ILE A 46 1.62 -2.88 7.29
CA ILE A 46 1.50 -4.33 7.55
C ILE A 46 2.87 -4.91 7.91
N LYS A 47 3.93 -4.53 7.19
CA LYS A 47 5.29 -4.97 7.47
C LYS A 47 5.74 -4.55 8.87
N ALA A 48 5.47 -3.31 9.28
CA ALA A 48 5.79 -2.81 10.60
C ALA A 48 4.95 -3.47 11.72
N ILE A 49 3.72 -3.90 11.44
CA ILE A 49 2.89 -4.67 12.38
C ILE A 49 3.40 -6.11 12.51
N LEU A 50 3.74 -6.77 11.40
CA LEU A 50 4.18 -8.17 11.40
C LEU A 50 5.62 -8.34 11.93
N TYR A 51 6.47 -7.35 11.72
CA TYR A 51 7.89 -7.36 12.09
C TYR A 51 8.29 -6.06 12.79
N PRO A 52 7.68 -5.78 13.96
CA PRO A 52 7.91 -4.51 14.68
C PRO A 52 9.37 -4.32 15.12
N GLU A 53 10.07 -5.40 15.39
CA GLU A 53 11.48 -5.42 15.78
C GLU A 53 12.42 -4.87 14.71
N TYR A 54 12.00 -4.89 13.42
CA TYR A 54 12.82 -4.42 12.29
C TYR A 54 12.29 -3.13 11.66
N PHE A 55 10.98 -2.94 11.64
CA PHE A 55 10.35 -1.90 10.82
C PHE A 55 9.49 -0.91 11.61
N ALA A 56 9.34 -1.08 12.93
CA ALA A 56 8.62 -0.10 13.75
C ALA A 56 9.56 0.96 14.33
N PHE A 57 9.08 2.20 14.39
CA PHE A 57 9.84 3.32 14.97
C PHE A 57 9.82 3.35 16.51
N CYS A 58 9.04 2.48 17.15
CA CYS A 58 8.88 2.46 18.61
C CYS A 58 9.62 1.27 19.22
N SER A 59 10.51 1.54 20.19
CA SER A 59 11.26 0.51 20.92
C SER A 59 10.39 -0.38 21.80
N GLU A 60 9.18 0.05 22.12
CA GLU A 60 8.20 -0.67 22.96
C GLU A 60 7.15 -1.43 22.13
N ALA A 61 7.45 -1.72 20.88
CA ALA A 61 6.54 -2.25 19.86
C ALA A 61 5.96 -3.66 20.16
N LYS A 62 6.26 -4.25 21.31
CA LYS A 62 5.76 -5.59 21.71
C LYS A 62 4.58 -5.54 22.70
N ASP A 63 4.18 -4.34 23.11
CA ASP A 63 3.03 -4.18 24.00
C ASP A 63 1.71 -4.29 23.21
N GLN A 64 0.72 -4.92 23.81
CA GLN A 64 -0.63 -5.07 23.25
C GLN A 64 -1.27 -3.72 22.89
N VAL A 65 -1.00 -2.66 23.66
CA VAL A 65 -1.50 -1.30 23.38
C VAL A 65 -0.94 -0.77 22.06
N CYS A 66 0.35 -0.93 21.82
CA CYS A 66 1.00 -0.50 20.59
C CYS A 66 0.45 -1.26 19.35
N TYR A 67 0.21 -2.56 19.48
CA TYR A 67 -0.45 -3.34 18.42
C TYR A 67 -1.86 -2.83 18.14
N LEU A 68 -2.64 -2.53 19.20
CA LEU A 68 -4.02 -2.05 19.04
C LEU A 68 -4.07 -0.70 18.32
N GLU A 69 -3.20 0.23 18.66
CA GLU A 69 -3.10 1.53 18.00
C GLU A 69 -2.72 1.38 16.50
N ARG A 70 -1.72 0.57 16.18
CA ARG A 70 -1.29 0.34 14.81
C ARG A 70 -2.36 -0.38 13.97
N LEU A 71 -3.01 -1.38 14.53
CA LEU A 71 -4.14 -2.05 13.88
C LEU A 71 -5.29 -1.07 13.63
N GLY A 72 -5.55 -0.15 14.57
CA GLY A 72 -6.53 0.92 14.40
C GLY A 72 -6.19 1.84 13.23
N ILE A 73 -4.93 2.28 13.14
CA ILE A 73 -4.44 3.12 12.03
C ILE A 73 -4.56 2.37 10.70
N LEU A 74 -4.11 1.11 10.63
CA LEU A 74 -4.22 0.27 9.44
C LEU A 74 -5.67 0.08 9.02
N TYR A 75 -6.58 -0.19 9.98
CA TYR A 75 -8.01 -0.36 9.73
C TYR A 75 -8.62 0.86 9.05
N TRP A 76 -8.34 2.06 9.56
CA TRP A 76 -8.84 3.30 8.97
C TRP A 76 -8.23 3.59 7.60
N LYS A 77 -6.94 3.34 7.41
CA LYS A 77 -6.28 3.48 6.10
C LYS A 77 -6.92 2.54 5.08
N LEU A 78 -7.18 1.28 5.45
CA LEU A 78 -7.85 0.29 4.59
C LEU A 78 -9.26 0.71 4.22
N ILE A 79 -10.08 1.15 5.18
CA ILE A 79 -11.44 1.62 4.89
C ILE A 79 -11.42 2.74 3.87
N ARG A 80 -10.60 3.76 4.08
CA ARG A 80 -10.50 4.91 3.16
C ARG A 80 -10.03 4.49 1.77
N LEU A 81 -9.06 3.59 1.70
CA LEU A 81 -8.52 3.08 0.44
C LEU A 81 -9.58 2.27 -0.32
N ILE A 82 -10.24 1.32 0.34
CA ILE A 82 -11.27 0.45 -0.27
C ILE A 82 -12.47 1.29 -0.70
N HIS A 83 -12.93 2.19 0.17
CA HIS A 83 -14.06 3.06 -0.13
C HIS A 83 -13.82 3.97 -1.33
N SER A 84 -12.57 4.39 -1.57
CA SER A 84 -12.22 5.21 -2.74
C SER A 84 -12.44 4.51 -4.09
N LEU A 85 -12.45 3.17 -4.14
CA LEU A 85 -12.78 2.40 -5.35
C LEU A 85 -14.27 2.26 -5.59
N ASP A 86 -15.04 2.10 -4.52
CA ASP A 86 -16.48 1.82 -4.61
C ASP A 86 -17.30 3.09 -4.91
N ASN A 87 -16.74 4.29 -4.60
CA ASN A 87 -17.43 5.57 -4.73
C ASN A 87 -17.03 6.38 -5.97
N ASN A 88 -17.46 5.94 -7.15
CA ASN A 88 -17.41 6.78 -8.35
C ASN A 88 -18.36 8.00 -8.30
N ASN A 89 -19.20 8.14 -7.27
CA ASN A 89 -20.23 9.17 -7.12
C ASN A 89 -20.07 10.11 -5.91
N CYS A 90 -19.06 9.93 -5.07
CA CYS A 90 -18.84 10.85 -3.96
C CYS A 90 -17.94 12.01 -4.40
N GLN A 91 -18.56 13.11 -4.85
CA GLN A 91 -17.89 14.33 -5.29
C GLN A 91 -17.36 15.22 -4.15
N SER A 92 -17.46 14.79 -2.89
CA SER A 92 -16.91 15.50 -1.76
C SER A 92 -15.63 14.83 -1.27
N GLU A 93 -14.57 15.62 -1.10
CA GLU A 93 -13.44 15.26 -0.25
C GLU A 93 -13.99 14.91 1.14
N CYS A 94 -14.27 13.63 1.36
CA CYS A 94 -14.82 13.16 2.64
C CYS A 94 -13.76 13.31 3.71
N GLN A 95 -13.70 14.48 4.34
CA GLN A 95 -12.98 14.68 5.60
C GLN A 95 -13.71 13.97 6.75
N GLU A 96 -15.02 13.75 6.62
CA GLU A 96 -15.83 12.99 7.56
C GLU A 96 -16.31 11.68 6.90
N ILE A 97 -16.24 10.59 7.65
CA ILE A 97 -16.65 9.25 7.18
C ILE A 97 -18.15 9.24 6.89
N PRO A 98 -18.60 8.99 5.66
CA PRO A 98 -20.02 8.98 5.33
C PRO A 98 -20.76 7.87 6.09
N LYS A 99 -21.96 8.16 6.56
CA LYS A 99 -22.92 7.17 7.11
C LYS A 99 -23.68 6.48 5.96
N CYS A 100 -22.98 5.75 5.08
CA CYS A 100 -23.65 5.06 3.97
C CYS A 100 -23.38 3.54 4.02
N SER A 101 -24.27 2.77 3.39
CA SER A 101 -24.15 1.31 3.32
C SER A 101 -22.85 0.83 2.66
N GLU A 102 -22.26 1.62 1.78
CA GLU A 102 -21.01 1.32 1.07
C GLU A 102 -19.81 1.29 2.02
N ILE A 103 -19.83 2.13 3.06
CA ILE A 103 -18.73 2.15 4.03
C ILE A 103 -18.73 0.88 4.90
N GLU A 104 -19.89 0.29 5.15
CA GLU A 104 -19.97 -0.97 5.91
C GLU A 104 -19.33 -2.13 5.13
N LYS A 105 -19.47 -2.15 3.80
CA LYS A 105 -18.75 -3.13 2.95
C LYS A 105 -17.25 -2.93 3.03
N SER A 106 -16.79 -1.67 2.99
CA SER A 106 -15.37 -1.34 3.11
C SER A 106 -14.81 -1.71 4.50
N ARG A 107 -15.58 -1.51 5.56
CA ARG A 107 -15.25 -1.93 6.93
C ARG A 107 -15.14 -3.44 7.05
N ALA A 108 -16.08 -4.18 6.48
CA ALA A 108 -16.05 -5.63 6.49
C ALA A 108 -14.80 -6.17 5.79
N LYS A 109 -14.50 -5.70 4.57
CA LYS A 109 -13.29 -6.11 3.83
C LYS A 109 -12.01 -5.74 4.60
N ALA A 110 -11.94 -4.54 5.19
CA ALA A 110 -10.78 -4.11 5.98
C ALA A 110 -10.57 -5.01 7.20
N TYR A 111 -11.64 -5.34 7.92
CA TYR A 111 -11.59 -6.25 9.05
C TYR A 111 -11.10 -7.65 8.64
N GLU A 112 -11.65 -8.19 7.55
CA GLU A 112 -11.26 -9.50 7.03
C GLU A 112 -9.77 -9.55 6.64
N ILE A 113 -9.21 -8.48 6.04
CA ILE A 113 -7.78 -8.40 5.72
C ILE A 113 -6.95 -8.42 7.00
N ILE A 114 -7.32 -7.63 8.00
CA ILE A 114 -6.61 -7.57 9.28
C ILE A 114 -6.65 -8.93 9.99
N ASN A 115 -7.78 -9.61 9.93
CA ASN A 115 -7.96 -10.92 10.57
C ASN A 115 -7.05 -12.01 10.00
N GLU A 116 -6.57 -11.87 8.75
CA GLU A 116 -5.61 -12.78 8.15
C GLU A 116 -4.14 -12.51 8.53
N LEU A 117 -3.82 -11.35 9.14
CA LEU A 117 -2.44 -10.99 9.45
C LEU A 117 -1.70 -12.02 10.33
N PRO A 118 -2.30 -12.60 11.38
CA PRO A 118 -1.63 -13.63 12.17
C PRO A 118 -1.25 -14.86 11.35
N LYS A 119 -2.12 -15.28 10.43
CA LYS A 119 -1.86 -16.40 9.51
C LYS A 119 -0.75 -16.06 8.53
N ILE A 120 -0.77 -14.85 7.96
CA ILE A 120 0.30 -14.36 7.08
C ILE A 120 1.64 -14.39 7.81
N LYS A 121 1.70 -13.91 9.07
CA LYS A 121 2.92 -13.95 9.89
C LYS A 121 3.44 -15.37 10.06
N GLY A 122 2.57 -16.34 10.34
CA GLY A 122 2.94 -17.74 10.49
C GLY A 122 3.50 -18.36 9.20
N LEU A 123 2.92 -18.02 8.05
CA LEU A 123 3.42 -18.45 6.74
C LEU A 123 4.77 -17.83 6.41
N LEU A 124 4.93 -16.52 6.66
CA LEU A 124 6.19 -15.80 6.42
C LEU A 124 7.33 -16.35 7.30
N ALA A 125 7.05 -16.76 8.53
CA ALA A 125 8.05 -17.37 9.39
C ALA A 125 8.59 -18.69 8.77
N GLN A 126 7.70 -19.48 8.16
CA GLN A 126 8.10 -20.71 7.44
C GLN A 126 8.92 -20.39 6.17
N ASP A 127 8.54 -19.32 5.42
CA ASP A 127 9.27 -18.90 4.23
C ASP A 127 10.69 -18.43 4.58
N VAL A 128 10.83 -17.63 5.65
CA VAL A 128 12.13 -17.16 6.15
C VAL A 128 13.01 -18.35 6.55
N GLU A 129 12.45 -19.33 7.27
CA GLU A 129 13.18 -20.52 7.67
C GLU A 129 13.59 -21.38 6.47
N ALA A 130 12.70 -21.50 5.46
CA ALA A 130 13.01 -22.24 4.23
C ALA A 130 14.13 -21.55 3.44
N ALA A 131 14.10 -20.22 3.33
CA ALA A 131 15.14 -19.44 2.68
C ALA A 131 16.50 -19.60 3.40
N TYR A 132 16.50 -19.53 4.73
CA TYR A 132 17.70 -19.74 5.54
C TYR A 132 18.33 -21.13 5.34
N ARG A 133 17.50 -22.16 5.31
CA ARG A 133 17.97 -23.55 5.07
C ARG A 133 18.41 -23.78 3.63
N GLY A 134 17.84 -23.07 2.68
CA GLY A 134 18.11 -23.22 1.25
C GLY A 134 19.32 -22.44 0.75
N ASP A 135 19.77 -21.41 1.48
CA ASP A 135 20.89 -20.57 1.08
C ASP A 135 22.09 -20.73 2.04
N PRO A 136 23.15 -21.44 1.63
CA PRO A 136 24.36 -21.58 2.46
C PRO A 136 25.09 -20.27 2.77
N ALA A 137 24.81 -19.20 2.03
CA ALA A 137 25.40 -17.87 2.25
C ALA A 137 24.66 -17.06 3.33
N ALA A 138 23.43 -17.43 3.68
CA ALA A 138 22.63 -16.74 4.69
C ALA A 138 23.23 -16.91 6.08
N LYS A 139 23.49 -15.81 6.78
CA LYS A 139 24.13 -15.81 8.10
C LYS A 139 23.13 -15.86 9.25
N SER A 140 21.91 -15.32 9.03
CA SER A 140 20.86 -15.28 10.04
C SER A 140 19.48 -15.15 9.41
N LEU A 141 18.41 -15.44 10.18
CA LEU A 141 17.02 -15.16 9.80
C LEU A 141 16.78 -13.66 9.65
N ASP A 142 17.44 -12.84 10.48
CA ASP A 142 17.33 -11.38 10.43
C ASP A 142 17.84 -10.82 9.09
N GLU A 143 18.94 -11.38 8.57
CA GLU A 143 19.50 -10.99 7.27
C GLU A 143 18.48 -11.25 6.14
N ILE A 144 17.78 -12.37 6.19
CA ILE A 144 16.74 -12.68 5.19
C ILE A 144 15.60 -11.67 5.26
N ILE A 145 15.13 -11.35 6.46
CA ILE A 145 14.01 -10.41 6.66
C ILE A 145 14.42 -8.99 6.21
N LEU A 146 15.65 -8.56 6.50
CA LEU A 146 16.10 -7.20 6.25
C LEU A 146 16.64 -6.97 4.84
N ALA A 147 17.30 -7.96 4.24
CA ALA A 147 18.13 -7.74 3.06
C ALA A 147 17.74 -8.57 1.83
N TYR A 148 16.96 -9.64 1.98
CA TYR A 148 16.63 -10.50 0.84
C TYR A 148 15.44 -9.95 0.03
N PRO A 149 15.64 -9.61 -1.24
CA PRO A 149 14.53 -9.20 -2.11
C PRO A 149 13.43 -10.27 -2.21
N GLY A 150 13.81 -11.55 -2.16
CA GLY A 150 12.88 -12.68 -2.18
C GLY A 150 11.92 -12.69 -1.00
N PHE A 151 12.35 -12.26 0.18
CA PHE A 151 11.47 -12.10 1.33
C PHE A 151 10.42 -11.02 1.07
N TYR A 152 10.84 -9.85 0.56
CA TYR A 152 9.92 -8.76 0.25
C TYR A 152 8.89 -9.17 -0.82
N ALA A 153 9.33 -9.88 -1.84
CA ALA A 153 8.44 -10.39 -2.89
C ALA A 153 7.39 -11.36 -2.34
N ILE A 154 7.78 -12.33 -1.50
CA ILE A 154 6.86 -13.29 -0.88
C ILE A 154 5.90 -12.57 0.09
N PHE A 155 6.41 -11.65 0.91
CA PHE A 155 5.59 -10.84 1.81
C PHE A 155 4.51 -10.08 1.02
N THR A 156 4.92 -9.36 -0.02
CA THR A 156 4.01 -8.60 -0.88
C THR A 156 2.97 -9.51 -1.55
N TYR A 157 3.38 -10.65 -2.08
CA TYR A 157 2.49 -11.64 -2.69
C TYR A 157 1.43 -12.12 -1.70
N ARG A 158 1.80 -12.49 -0.47
CA ARG A 158 0.87 -12.98 0.54
C ARG A 158 -0.15 -11.94 0.94
N VAL A 159 0.27 -10.68 1.09
CA VAL A 159 -0.63 -9.57 1.38
C VAL A 159 -1.54 -9.28 0.19
N ALA A 160 -0.99 -9.12 -1.01
CA ALA A 160 -1.74 -8.84 -2.25
C ALA A 160 -2.80 -9.93 -2.52
N HIS A 161 -2.49 -11.19 -2.23
CA HIS A 161 -3.43 -12.30 -2.37
C HIS A 161 -4.69 -12.13 -1.50
N GLU A 162 -4.57 -11.59 -0.29
CA GLU A 162 -5.75 -11.32 0.56
C GLU A 162 -6.62 -10.18 0.00
N PHE A 163 -6.02 -9.20 -0.67
CA PHE A 163 -6.78 -8.18 -1.40
C PHE A 163 -7.51 -8.78 -2.61
N GLN A 164 -6.82 -9.64 -3.37
CA GLN A 164 -7.41 -10.30 -4.55
C GLN A 164 -8.64 -11.15 -4.17
N LYS A 165 -8.56 -11.93 -3.10
CA LYS A 165 -9.68 -12.74 -2.58
C LYS A 165 -10.93 -11.93 -2.27
N ARG A 166 -10.79 -10.63 -2.01
CA ARG A 166 -11.87 -9.71 -1.66
C ARG A 166 -12.31 -8.82 -2.81
N ASN A 167 -11.96 -9.21 -4.04
CA ASN A 167 -12.24 -8.47 -5.27
C ASN A 167 -11.64 -7.04 -5.26
N LEU A 168 -10.44 -6.89 -4.70
CA LEU A 168 -9.65 -5.65 -4.68
C LEU A 168 -8.45 -5.78 -5.62
N GLU A 169 -8.70 -6.25 -6.85
CA GLU A 169 -7.68 -6.63 -7.84
C GLU A 169 -6.71 -5.50 -8.19
N LEU A 170 -7.22 -4.26 -8.30
CA LEU A 170 -6.36 -3.11 -8.60
C LEU A 170 -5.29 -2.91 -7.54
N PHE A 171 -5.66 -3.02 -6.26
CA PHE A 171 -4.69 -2.90 -5.17
C PHE A 171 -3.69 -4.05 -5.17
N ALA A 172 -4.16 -5.27 -5.38
CA ALA A 172 -3.28 -6.44 -5.48
C ALA A 172 -2.24 -6.28 -6.61
N ARG A 173 -2.63 -5.74 -7.76
CA ARG A 173 -1.72 -5.45 -8.88
C ARG A 173 -0.71 -4.36 -8.53
N VAL A 174 -1.17 -3.23 -7.97
CA VAL A 174 -0.26 -2.15 -7.55
C VAL A 174 0.75 -2.63 -6.52
N MET A 175 0.33 -3.46 -5.55
CA MET A 175 1.24 -4.08 -4.57
C MET A 175 2.26 -4.99 -5.26
N SER A 176 1.83 -5.80 -6.23
CA SER A 176 2.72 -6.73 -6.93
C SER A 176 3.78 -6.01 -7.77
N GLU A 177 3.44 -4.88 -8.39
CA GLU A 177 4.41 -4.04 -9.13
C GLU A 177 5.48 -3.44 -8.22
N GLU A 178 5.17 -3.17 -6.96
CA GLU A 178 6.15 -2.65 -5.99
C GLU A 178 7.20 -3.71 -5.60
N ALA A 179 6.92 -4.98 -5.81
CA ALA A 179 7.83 -6.08 -5.47
C ALA A 179 8.80 -6.45 -6.61
N HIS A 180 8.72 -5.77 -7.74
CA HIS A 180 9.62 -5.92 -8.88
C HIS A 180 10.74 -4.89 -8.86
#